data_ac55765d5cbe1e2989c051e17bf23752
#
_entry.id   ac55765d5cbe1e2989c051e17bf23752
#
_cell.length_a   1.000
_cell.length_b   1.000
_cell.length_c   1.000
_cell.angle_alpha   90.00
_cell.angle_beta   90.00
_cell.angle_gamma   90.00
#
_symmetry.space_group_name_H-M   'P 1'
#
loop_
_entity.id
_entity.type
_entity.pdbx_description
1 polymer ?
#
loop_
_entity_poly.entity_id
_entity_poly.type
_entity_poly.pdbx_seq_one_letter_code
_entity_poly.pdbx_strand_id
1 'polypeptide(L)'
;DKCGTQRVDVVVDSKGKVADKRWVYDRLGSHGRSRSLLTFVQPAEVKGVALLVVNFPDRASDQWMWTPAIQRERRIALQDRSTRFFGTDFSFEDLEERDTEQYDYAMLGEEGIDGVPCWKIESRPRKGKSSQYTSSIVWVRKDNYALQRIENYVKDALVRRLKYSKIEN
;
A
#
# COMPACT_ATOMS: atom_id res chain seq x y z
N ASP A 1 -7.22 21.36 -0.34
CA ASP A 1 -5.98 20.58 -0.12
C ASP A 1 -5.92 20.16 1.32
N LYS A 2 -6.29 18.89 1.60
CA LYS A 2 -6.25 18.35 2.96
C LYS A 2 -4.91 17.64 3.15
N CYS A 3 -4.08 18.15 4.06
CA CYS A 3 -2.98 17.42 4.63
C CYS A 3 -3.57 16.46 5.68
N GLY A 4 -3.43 15.17 5.48
CA GLY A 4 -3.87 14.15 6.43
C GLY A 4 -2.67 13.37 6.92
N THR A 5 -2.48 13.31 8.23
CA THR A 5 -1.48 12.43 8.85
C THR A 5 -2.19 11.14 9.26
N GLN A 6 -1.73 10.01 8.73
CA GLN A 6 -2.17 8.69 9.16
C GLN A 6 -1.03 7.97 9.85
N ARG A 7 -1.31 7.38 11.00
CA ARG A 7 -0.37 6.47 11.66
C ARG A 7 -0.73 5.05 11.26
N VAL A 8 0.20 4.34 10.66
CA VAL A 8 0.04 2.95 10.28
C VAL A 8 0.98 2.10 11.13
N ASP A 9 0.42 1.18 11.90
CA ASP A 9 1.17 0.17 12.62
C ASP A 9 1.18 -1.10 11.77
N VAL A 10 2.37 -1.60 11.46
CA VAL A 10 2.53 -2.82 10.66
C VAL A 10 3.10 -3.91 11.54
N VAL A 11 2.36 -5.01 11.65
CA VAL A 11 2.84 -6.24 12.25
C VAL A 11 3.26 -7.16 11.11
N VAL A 12 4.56 -7.44 11.04
CA VAL A 12 5.12 -8.35 10.03
C VAL A 12 5.43 -9.68 10.68
N ASP A 13 4.77 -10.75 10.24
CA ASP A 13 5.12 -12.11 10.59
C ASP A 13 6.18 -12.62 9.60
N SER A 14 7.41 -12.79 10.07
CA SER A 14 8.48 -13.41 9.32
C SER A 14 8.97 -14.61 10.10
N LYS A 15 8.58 -15.82 9.72
CA LYS A 15 8.97 -17.09 10.33
C LYS A 15 8.62 -17.21 11.82
N GLY A 16 7.40 -16.80 12.22
CA GLY A 16 6.93 -16.88 13.59
C GLY A 16 7.47 -15.79 14.52
N LYS A 17 8.20 -14.79 14.01
CA LYS A 17 8.52 -13.57 14.74
C LYS A 17 7.60 -12.45 14.27
N VAL A 18 6.85 -11.88 15.20
CA VAL A 18 6.06 -10.66 14.97
C VAL A 18 7.00 -9.49 15.10
N ALA A 19 7.25 -8.76 14.01
CA ALA A 19 7.99 -7.51 14.04
C ALA A 19 6.98 -6.35 13.98
N ASP A 20 6.94 -5.55 15.06
CA ASP A 20 6.12 -4.34 15.12
C ASP A 20 6.92 -3.19 14.50
N LYS A 21 6.51 -2.76 13.31
CA LYS A 21 7.09 -1.60 12.61
C LYS A 21 6.04 -0.52 12.50
N ARG A 22 6.40 0.70 12.88
CA ARG A 22 5.50 1.85 12.88
C ARG A 22 6.04 2.95 12.02
N TRP A 23 5.16 3.57 11.23
CA TRP A 23 5.48 4.75 10.44
C TRP A 23 4.38 5.79 10.52
N VAL A 24 4.76 7.02 10.24
CA VAL A 24 3.84 8.13 9.97
C VAL A 24 3.70 8.23 8.45
N TYR A 25 2.48 8.44 7.99
CA TYR A 25 2.17 8.63 6.59
C TYR A 25 1.52 10.00 6.41
N ASP A 26 2.21 10.88 5.72
CA ASP A 26 1.73 12.20 5.37
C ASP A 26 1.38 12.24 3.89
N ARG A 27 0.24 12.84 3.54
CA ARG A 27 -0.22 12.94 2.17
C ARG A 27 -0.69 14.37 1.86
N LEU A 28 -0.29 14.88 0.70
CA LEU A 28 -0.65 16.17 0.17
C LEU A 28 -1.16 16.03 -1.27
N GLY A 29 -2.21 16.76 -1.63
CA GLY A 29 -2.77 16.81 -2.97
C GLY A 29 -3.97 15.88 -3.19
N SER A 30 -4.52 15.91 -4.40
CA SER A 30 -5.68 15.12 -4.82
C SER A 30 -5.26 13.77 -5.39
N HIS A 31 -6.24 12.86 -5.54
CA HIS A 31 -6.02 11.56 -6.18
C HIS A 31 -5.39 11.73 -7.57
N GLY A 32 -4.38 10.92 -7.88
CA GLY A 32 -3.62 10.97 -9.13
C GLY A 32 -2.60 12.11 -9.23
N ARG A 33 -2.62 13.09 -8.32
CA ARG A 33 -1.67 14.22 -8.25
C ARG A 33 -1.16 14.47 -6.85
N SER A 34 -1.01 13.40 -6.09
CA SER A 34 -0.60 13.47 -4.70
C SER A 34 0.89 13.28 -4.52
N ARG A 35 1.36 13.69 -3.36
CA ARG A 35 2.68 13.34 -2.82
C ARG A 35 2.46 12.73 -1.46
N SER A 36 3.12 11.63 -1.18
CA SER A 36 3.07 11.01 0.13
C SER A 36 4.47 10.74 0.65
N LEU A 37 4.64 10.96 1.94
CA LEU A 37 5.86 10.67 2.68
C LEU A 37 5.55 9.68 3.78
N LEU A 38 6.18 8.54 3.71
CA LEU A 38 6.13 7.50 4.73
C LEU A 38 7.45 7.54 5.48
N THR A 39 7.41 7.70 6.82
CA THR A 39 8.61 7.77 7.65
C THR A 39 8.52 6.77 8.80
N PHE A 40 9.46 5.83 8.89
CA PHE A 40 9.52 4.92 10.02
C PHE A 40 9.86 5.65 11.31
N VAL A 41 9.07 5.38 12.34
CA VAL A 41 9.29 5.91 13.69
C VAL A 41 9.77 4.81 14.66
N GLN A 42 9.55 3.54 14.31
CA GLN A 42 9.87 2.38 15.13
C GLN A 42 10.05 1.11 14.26
N PRO A 43 10.93 0.15 14.59
CA PRO A 43 11.90 0.18 15.67
C PRO A 43 13.15 1.04 15.36
N ALA A 44 14.10 1.11 16.29
CA ALA A 44 15.27 1.98 16.18
C ALA A 44 16.12 1.71 14.92
N GLU A 45 16.21 0.46 14.48
CA GLU A 45 17.03 0.03 13.33
C GLU A 45 16.55 0.62 12.00
N VAL A 46 15.27 0.97 11.89
CA VAL A 46 14.68 1.56 10.69
C VAL A 46 14.19 2.99 10.89
N LYS A 47 14.34 3.52 12.10
CA LYS A 47 13.87 4.87 12.44
C LYS A 47 14.48 5.93 11.51
N GLY A 48 13.62 6.77 10.93
CA GLY A 48 14.01 7.83 10.01
C GLY A 48 14.21 7.37 8.56
N VAL A 49 14.14 6.07 8.26
CA VAL A 49 14.00 5.62 6.87
C VAL A 49 12.70 6.18 6.34
N ALA A 50 12.75 6.80 5.16
CA ALA A 50 11.58 7.42 4.56
C ALA A 50 11.41 7.01 3.09
N LEU A 51 10.16 6.96 2.64
CA LEU A 51 9.77 6.77 1.26
C LEU A 51 8.90 7.94 0.81
N LEU A 52 9.38 8.69 -0.17
CA LEU A 52 8.61 9.70 -0.88
C LEU A 52 8.02 9.08 -2.14
N VAL A 53 6.71 9.18 -2.30
CA VAL A 53 5.99 8.78 -3.53
C VAL A 53 5.35 10.03 -4.14
N VAL A 54 5.62 10.29 -5.40
CA VAL A 54 5.00 11.36 -6.17
C VAL A 54 4.16 10.74 -7.28
N ASN A 55 2.85 10.95 -7.21
CA ASN A 55 1.89 10.40 -8.17
C ASN A 55 1.58 11.41 -9.27
N PHE A 56 1.45 10.90 -10.49
CA PHE A 56 1.14 11.67 -11.70
C PHE A 56 -0.08 11.07 -12.40
N PRO A 57 -0.94 11.89 -13.01
CA PRO A 57 -2.17 11.40 -13.63
C PRO A 57 -1.94 10.65 -14.96
N ASP A 58 -0.79 10.87 -15.60
CA ASP A 58 -0.49 10.45 -16.97
C ASP A 58 0.70 9.47 -17.08
N ARG A 59 1.34 9.17 -15.97
CA ARG A 59 2.48 8.25 -15.92
C ARG A 59 2.63 7.58 -14.56
N ALA A 60 3.49 6.56 -14.50
CA ALA A 60 3.85 5.91 -13.25
C ALA A 60 4.42 6.89 -12.22
N SER A 61 4.17 6.63 -10.95
CA SER A 61 4.69 7.42 -9.83
C SER A 61 6.22 7.43 -9.81
N ASP A 62 6.80 8.47 -9.25
CA ASP A 62 8.22 8.46 -8.87
C ASP A 62 8.34 8.12 -7.40
N GLN A 63 9.34 7.32 -7.05
CA GLN A 63 9.61 6.95 -5.66
C GLN A 63 11.07 7.18 -5.31
N TRP A 64 11.31 7.76 -4.13
CA TRP A 64 12.64 7.97 -3.57
C TRP A 64 12.67 7.47 -2.13
N MET A 65 13.68 6.71 -1.82
CA MET A 65 13.93 6.18 -0.48
C MET A 65 15.11 6.91 0.14
N TRP A 66 14.91 7.44 1.34
CA TRP A 66 15.95 8.00 2.19
C TRP A 66 16.40 6.97 3.23
N THR A 67 17.71 6.82 3.39
CA THR A 67 18.31 5.91 4.38
C THR A 67 19.26 6.70 5.28
N PRO A 68 18.87 7.03 6.53
CA PRO A 68 19.66 7.84 7.44
C PRO A 68 21.05 7.28 7.75
N ALA A 69 21.15 5.95 7.94
CA ALA A 69 22.40 5.28 8.32
C ALA A 69 23.55 5.52 7.32
N ILE A 70 23.23 5.75 6.06
CA ILE A 70 24.22 6.04 5.00
C ILE A 70 24.06 7.44 4.41
N GLN A 71 23.12 8.25 4.95
CA GLN A 71 22.80 9.60 4.50
C GLN A 71 22.61 9.70 2.97
N ARG A 72 21.88 8.74 2.40
CA ARG A 72 21.65 8.66 0.96
C ARG A 72 20.19 8.54 0.62
N GLU A 73 19.84 9.22 -0.45
CA GLU A 73 18.61 9.02 -1.20
C GLU A 73 18.85 8.08 -2.38
N ARG A 74 17.87 7.25 -2.68
CA ARG A 74 17.89 6.37 -3.85
C ARG A 74 16.54 6.42 -4.53
N ARG A 75 16.53 6.66 -5.84
CA ARG A 75 15.33 6.49 -6.65
C ARG A 75 15.04 5.00 -6.85
N ILE A 76 13.78 4.60 -6.67
CA ILE A 76 13.32 3.24 -6.89
C ILE A 76 12.91 3.11 -8.36
N ALA A 77 13.61 2.28 -9.10
CA ALA A 77 13.30 2.02 -10.50
C ALA A 77 11.99 1.20 -10.64
N LEU A 78 11.32 1.31 -11.79
CA LEU A 78 10.04 0.61 -12.02
C LEU A 78 10.16 -0.91 -11.87
N GLN A 79 11.26 -1.50 -12.33
CA GLN A 79 11.53 -2.93 -12.19
C GLN A 79 11.74 -3.38 -10.74
N ASP A 80 12.10 -2.46 -9.83
CA ASP A 80 12.35 -2.76 -8.42
C ASP A 80 11.08 -2.66 -7.56
N ARG A 81 9.93 -2.26 -8.14
CA ARG A 81 8.67 -2.02 -7.41
C ARG A 81 8.10 -3.25 -6.73
N SER A 82 8.42 -4.44 -7.22
CA SER A 82 8.02 -5.72 -6.61
C SER A 82 8.89 -6.13 -5.42
N THR A 83 10.01 -5.46 -5.18
CA THR A 83 10.89 -5.79 -4.05
C THR A 83 10.27 -5.35 -2.72
N ARG A 84 10.65 -6.06 -1.65
CA ARG A 84 10.14 -5.77 -0.30
C ARG A 84 10.71 -4.46 0.24
N PHE A 85 9.83 -3.68 0.87
CA PHE A 85 10.19 -2.42 1.52
C PHE A 85 10.72 -2.69 2.93
N PHE A 86 12.01 -2.50 3.13
CA PHE A 86 12.72 -2.56 4.43
C PHE A 86 12.32 -3.72 5.35
N GLY A 87 12.30 -4.95 4.81
CA GLY A 87 11.96 -6.14 5.57
C GLY A 87 10.52 -6.20 6.08
N THR A 88 9.64 -5.37 5.53
CA THR A 88 8.20 -5.50 5.67
C THR A 88 7.67 -6.50 4.64
N ASP A 89 6.42 -6.95 4.80
CA ASP A 89 5.75 -7.71 3.74
C ASP A 89 5.19 -6.84 2.62
N PHE A 90 5.26 -5.51 2.75
CA PHE A 90 4.93 -4.60 1.67
C PHE A 90 6.03 -4.56 0.62
N SER A 91 5.63 -4.49 -0.64
CA SER A 91 6.51 -4.06 -1.74
C SER A 91 6.39 -2.56 -1.97
N PHE A 92 7.30 -2.00 -2.75
CA PHE A 92 7.17 -0.60 -3.16
C PHE A 92 5.89 -0.33 -3.97
N GLU A 93 5.39 -1.31 -4.73
CA GLU A 93 4.12 -1.21 -5.45
C GLU A 93 2.92 -1.08 -4.51
N ASP A 94 2.92 -1.79 -3.37
CA ASP A 94 1.81 -1.72 -2.39
C ASP A 94 1.68 -0.35 -1.72
N LEU A 95 2.73 0.45 -1.75
CA LEU A 95 2.79 1.78 -1.14
C LEU A 95 2.48 2.90 -2.14
N GLU A 96 2.22 2.56 -3.41
CA GLU A 96 1.75 3.51 -4.41
C GLU A 96 0.28 3.84 -4.22
N GLU A 97 -0.11 5.05 -4.63
CA GLU A 97 -1.51 5.37 -4.81
C GLU A 97 -2.06 4.58 -6.00
N ARG A 98 -3.17 3.89 -5.78
CA ARG A 98 -3.78 3.07 -6.81
C ARG A 98 -4.53 3.96 -7.80
N ASP A 99 -4.05 4.04 -9.03
CA ASP A 99 -4.78 4.67 -10.12
C ASP A 99 -5.91 3.73 -10.57
N THR A 100 -7.13 4.08 -10.18
CA THR A 100 -8.33 3.28 -10.44
C THR A 100 -8.62 3.09 -11.93
N GLU A 101 -8.20 4.03 -12.77
CA GLU A 101 -8.40 3.98 -14.22
C GLU A 101 -7.54 2.88 -14.90
N GLN A 102 -6.51 2.41 -14.25
CA GLN A 102 -5.62 1.38 -14.78
C GLN A 102 -6.02 -0.06 -14.40
N TYR A 103 -7.21 -0.22 -13.83
CA TYR A 103 -7.73 -1.53 -13.44
C TYR A 103 -9.14 -1.74 -13.95
N ASP A 104 -9.46 -2.99 -14.25
CA ASP A 104 -10.83 -3.45 -14.46
C ASP A 104 -11.36 -4.02 -13.14
N TYR A 105 -12.63 -3.75 -12.85
CA TYR A 105 -13.29 -4.14 -11.61
C TYR A 105 -14.51 -5.01 -11.87
N ALA A 106 -14.69 -6.01 -11.01
CA ALA A 106 -15.89 -6.83 -10.99
C ALA A 106 -16.42 -6.93 -9.55
N MET A 107 -17.71 -6.67 -9.38
CA MET A 107 -18.39 -6.90 -8.10
C MET A 107 -18.57 -8.39 -7.91
N LEU A 108 -17.99 -8.97 -6.86
CA LEU A 108 -18.14 -10.37 -6.49
C LEU A 108 -19.27 -10.61 -5.49
N GLY A 109 -19.81 -9.55 -4.89
CA GLY A 109 -20.88 -9.60 -3.90
C GLY A 109 -20.54 -8.86 -2.61
N GLU A 110 -21.10 -9.35 -1.51
CA GLU A 110 -20.96 -8.77 -0.19
C GLU A 110 -20.45 -9.82 0.79
N GLU A 111 -19.61 -9.42 1.71
CA GLU A 111 -19.04 -10.30 2.73
C GLU A 111 -18.74 -9.51 4.01
N GLY A 112 -19.04 -10.10 5.17
CA GLY A 112 -18.64 -9.53 6.46
C GLY A 112 -17.20 -9.90 6.80
N ILE A 113 -16.36 -8.92 7.09
CA ILE A 113 -14.99 -9.11 7.54
C ILE A 113 -14.85 -8.59 8.97
N ASP A 114 -14.53 -9.49 9.90
CA ASP A 114 -14.42 -9.18 11.34
C ASP A 114 -15.67 -8.43 11.88
N GLY A 115 -16.87 -8.84 11.43
CA GLY A 115 -18.15 -8.24 11.81
C GLY A 115 -18.52 -6.95 11.05
N VAL A 116 -17.68 -6.48 10.13
CA VAL A 116 -17.91 -5.27 9.34
C VAL A 116 -18.46 -5.63 7.97
N PRO A 117 -19.67 -5.17 7.57
CA PRO A 117 -20.21 -5.38 6.23
C PRO A 117 -19.35 -4.71 5.16
N CYS A 118 -18.96 -5.47 4.14
CA CYS A 118 -18.11 -4.99 3.05
C CYS A 118 -18.67 -5.38 1.68
N TRP A 119 -18.36 -4.56 0.68
CA TRP A 119 -18.40 -4.99 -0.71
C TRP A 119 -17.12 -5.76 -1.02
N LYS A 120 -17.28 -6.88 -1.74
CA LYS A 120 -16.18 -7.70 -2.23
C LYS A 120 -16.00 -7.44 -3.72
N ILE A 121 -14.85 -6.92 -4.09
CA ILE A 121 -14.56 -6.43 -5.44
C ILE A 121 -13.29 -7.11 -5.94
N GLU A 122 -13.35 -7.71 -7.12
CA GLU A 122 -12.15 -8.14 -7.84
C GLU A 122 -11.61 -6.95 -8.64
N SER A 123 -10.29 -6.88 -8.72
CA SER A 123 -9.56 -5.86 -9.47
C SER A 123 -8.43 -6.51 -10.26
N ARG A 124 -8.36 -6.24 -11.56
CA ARG A 124 -7.33 -6.75 -12.47
C ARG A 124 -6.62 -5.61 -13.19
N PRO A 125 -5.28 -5.61 -13.25
CA PRO A 125 -4.54 -4.63 -14.04
C PRO A 125 -4.96 -4.69 -15.50
N ARG A 126 -5.22 -3.52 -16.11
CA ARG A 126 -5.47 -3.42 -17.55
C ARG A 126 -4.20 -3.69 -18.36
N LYS A 127 -4.39 -4.05 -19.63
CA LYS A 127 -3.26 -4.23 -20.56
C LYS A 127 -2.40 -2.96 -20.59
N GLY A 128 -1.11 -3.12 -20.35
CA GLY A 128 -0.13 -2.01 -20.29
C GLY A 128 0.19 -1.52 -18.88
N LYS A 129 -0.62 -1.86 -17.87
CA LYS A 129 -0.25 -1.62 -16.47
C LYS A 129 0.76 -2.66 -16.01
N SER A 130 1.96 -2.18 -15.64
CA SER A 130 2.93 -3.04 -14.96
C SER A 130 2.51 -3.27 -13.52
N SER A 131 2.31 -4.52 -13.14
CA SER A 131 2.02 -4.94 -11.75
C SER A 131 2.63 -6.31 -11.51
N GLN A 132 3.08 -6.56 -10.28
CA GLN A 132 3.50 -7.89 -9.85
C GLN A 132 2.30 -8.82 -9.64
N TYR A 133 1.09 -8.28 -9.50
CA TYR A 133 -0.12 -9.03 -9.25
C TYR A 133 -0.94 -9.23 -10.52
N THR A 134 -1.50 -10.43 -10.69
CA THR A 134 -2.45 -10.71 -11.78
C THR A 134 -3.87 -10.27 -11.42
N SER A 135 -4.22 -10.31 -10.14
CA SER A 135 -5.50 -9.82 -9.61
C SER A 135 -5.39 -9.48 -8.13
N SER A 136 -6.36 -8.73 -7.65
CA SER A 136 -6.57 -8.48 -6.23
C SER A 136 -8.04 -8.60 -5.88
N ILE A 137 -8.35 -9.10 -4.69
CA ILE A 137 -9.69 -9.02 -4.10
C ILE A 137 -9.65 -7.99 -3.00
N VAL A 138 -10.56 -7.04 -3.05
CA VAL A 138 -10.62 -5.89 -2.16
C VAL A 138 -11.95 -5.91 -1.41
N TRP A 139 -11.91 -5.79 -0.09
CA TRP A 139 -13.09 -5.60 0.75
C TRP A 139 -13.16 -4.14 1.20
N VAL A 140 -14.19 -3.47 0.73
CA VAL A 140 -14.47 -2.05 1.01
C VAL A 140 -15.62 -1.95 1.99
N ARG A 141 -15.43 -1.29 3.10
CA ARG A 141 -16.46 -1.08 4.12
C ARG A 141 -17.65 -0.33 3.55
N LYS A 142 -18.86 -0.72 3.95
CA LYS A 142 -20.10 -0.06 3.51
C LYS A 142 -20.39 1.25 4.26
N ASP A 143 -19.88 1.39 5.48
CA ASP A 143 -20.17 2.53 6.35
C ASP A 143 -19.36 3.79 6.03
N ASN A 144 -18.09 3.63 5.59
CA ASN A 144 -17.18 4.76 5.38
C ASN A 144 -16.27 4.62 4.17
N TYR A 145 -16.48 3.59 3.34
CA TYR A 145 -15.71 3.29 2.12
C TYR A 145 -14.22 3.04 2.34
N ALA A 146 -13.78 2.84 3.58
CA ALA A 146 -12.41 2.47 3.88
C ALA A 146 -12.12 1.01 3.47
N LEU A 147 -10.86 0.73 3.20
CA LEU A 147 -10.38 -0.62 2.94
C LEU A 147 -10.38 -1.42 4.25
N GLN A 148 -10.98 -2.62 4.24
CA GLN A 148 -10.96 -3.56 5.37
C GLN A 148 -9.96 -4.69 5.15
N ARG A 149 -9.83 -5.17 3.90
CA ARG A 149 -8.91 -6.23 3.49
C ARG A 149 -8.53 -6.09 2.03
N ILE A 150 -7.31 -6.47 1.69
CA ILE A 150 -6.85 -6.70 0.32
C ILE A 150 -6.15 -8.04 0.28
N GLU A 151 -6.45 -8.85 -0.71
CA GLU A 151 -5.75 -10.07 -1.04
C GLU A 151 -5.21 -9.98 -2.46
N ASN A 152 -3.88 -10.08 -2.59
CA ASN A 152 -3.19 -9.98 -3.87
C ASN A 152 -2.78 -11.36 -4.36
N TYR A 153 -3.01 -11.62 -5.64
CA TYR A 153 -2.79 -12.91 -6.29
C TYR A 153 -1.79 -12.81 -7.43
N VAL A 154 -0.98 -13.85 -7.58
CA VAL A 154 -0.20 -14.11 -8.79
C VAL A 154 -0.76 -15.39 -9.41
N LYS A 155 -1.40 -15.27 -10.56
CA LYS A 155 -2.28 -16.32 -11.11
C LYS A 155 -3.36 -16.66 -10.08
N ASP A 156 -3.40 -17.90 -9.61
CA ASP A 156 -4.39 -18.37 -8.62
C ASP A 156 -3.82 -18.46 -7.20
N ALA A 157 -2.54 -18.11 -7.01
CA ALA A 157 -1.89 -18.19 -5.72
C ALA A 157 -2.06 -16.88 -4.94
N LEU A 158 -2.61 -16.95 -3.73
CA LEU A 158 -2.60 -15.85 -2.77
C LEU A 158 -1.16 -15.62 -2.31
N VAL A 159 -0.60 -14.46 -2.65
CA VAL A 159 0.80 -14.12 -2.32
C VAL A 159 0.91 -13.07 -1.20
N ARG A 160 -0.17 -12.31 -0.96
CA ARG A 160 -0.17 -11.28 0.08
C ARG A 160 -1.58 -10.99 0.58
N ARG A 161 -1.71 -10.81 1.89
CA ARG A 161 -2.94 -10.35 2.52
C ARG A 161 -2.65 -9.14 3.40
N LEU A 162 -3.40 -8.06 3.19
CA LEU A 162 -3.39 -6.85 4.00
C LEU A 162 -4.71 -6.76 4.76
N LYS A 163 -4.65 -6.55 6.06
CA LYS A 163 -5.83 -6.30 6.90
C LYS A 163 -5.69 -4.92 7.53
N TYR A 164 -6.78 -4.19 7.51
CA TYR A 164 -6.86 -2.87 8.13
C TYR A 164 -7.74 -2.95 9.38
N SER A 165 -7.30 -2.36 10.46
CA SER A 165 -8.03 -2.35 11.73
C SER A 165 -7.86 -1.02 12.42
N LYS A 166 -8.71 -0.72 13.41
CA LYS A 166 -8.69 0.54 14.17
C LYS A 166 -8.76 1.77 13.25
N ILE A 167 -9.67 1.68 12.26
CA ILE A 167 -9.93 2.77 11.33
C ILE A 167 -10.82 3.77 12.09
N GLU A 168 -10.29 4.94 12.38
CA GLU A 168 -10.98 6.07 13.02
C GLU A 168 -11.24 7.14 11.96
N ASN A 169 -12.40 7.83 12.08
CA ASN A 169 -12.80 8.93 11.21
C ASN A 169 -12.36 10.28 11.80
#